data_dec4bfb54ff8cda27b9b7cc954db497f
#
_entry.id   dec4bfb54ff8cda27b9b7cc954db497f
#
_cell.length_a   1.000
_cell.length_b   1.000
_cell.length_c   1.000
_cell.angle_alpha   90.00
_cell.angle_beta   90.00
_cell.angle_gamma   90.00
#
_symmetry.space_group_name_H-M   'P 1'
#
loop_
_entity.id
_entity.type
_entity.pdbx_description
1 polymer ?
#
loop_
_entity_poly.entity_id
_entity_poly.type
_entity_poly.pdbx_seq_one_letter_code
_entity_poly.pdbx_strand_id
1 'polypeptide(L)'
;VKRSPFITLTHVAALLSTTLVANVQAQDAGFVSRIDLKANQTPIRTDKNAEAIAQIPAHFKFVTPGKLTIAVSALSSPPLSLLADDNKTLIGSDADIARLVADGLGLELKLVPASWEDWPLGITAGKYDAAIFNITVTKLRKEKFDFATYRIDTLGFYVKSTSKITSINKPEDVAGLKVIVGSGTNQENILLGWDRQNRASGLPLVQPVYVTDDAAANLSIQSGRVDAFFGPHSIGAYKAALTGKTRMVGKGPTVAYVAVTTQKGNGLAQPISTAINHAIHNGSYAQVLDRWGEDDEKITQSVVNPPGIGD
;
A
#
# COMPACT_ATOMS: atom_id res chain seq x y z
N VAL A 1 -48.47 1.59 48.61
CA VAL A 1 -48.08 2.08 47.27
C VAL A 1 -46.58 2.26 47.26
N LYS A 2 -45.82 1.28 46.71
CA LYS A 2 -44.35 1.33 46.52
C LYS A 2 -44.07 1.78 45.09
N ARG A 3 -43.42 2.89 44.92
CA ARG A 3 -42.88 3.34 43.62
C ARG A 3 -41.42 2.83 43.50
N SER A 4 -41.16 2.08 42.42
CA SER A 4 -39.85 1.63 41.99
C SER A 4 -39.20 2.69 41.09
N PRO A 5 -37.92 3.01 41.19
CA PRO A 5 -37.29 3.93 40.26
C PRO A 5 -36.78 3.18 39.02
N PHE A 6 -37.23 3.61 37.83
CA PHE A 6 -36.63 3.26 36.55
C PHE A 6 -35.29 4.03 36.42
N ILE A 7 -34.19 3.32 36.46
CA ILE A 7 -32.85 3.86 36.10
C ILE A 7 -32.66 3.58 34.62
N THR A 8 -32.63 4.64 33.85
CA THR A 8 -32.40 4.63 32.39
C THR A 8 -30.97 4.19 32.04
N LEU A 9 -30.92 3.09 31.29
CA LEU A 9 -29.69 2.44 30.78
C LEU A 9 -29.21 3.07 29.46
N THR A 10 -29.05 4.39 29.38
CA THR A 10 -28.76 5.08 28.12
C THR A 10 -27.38 5.76 28.05
N HIS A 11 -26.52 5.63 29.06
CA HIS A 11 -25.24 6.35 29.07
C HIS A 11 -23.97 5.48 28.92
N VAL A 12 -24.10 4.14 28.81
CA VAL A 12 -22.91 3.25 28.77
C VAL A 12 -22.42 2.99 27.33
N ALA A 13 -23.29 3.11 26.33
CA ALA A 13 -22.91 2.83 24.94
C ALA A 13 -22.08 3.95 24.27
N ALA A 14 -22.22 5.21 24.73
CA ALA A 14 -21.50 6.33 24.15
C ALA A 14 -20.04 6.46 24.62
N LEU A 15 -19.72 5.94 25.81
CA LEU A 15 -18.37 5.97 26.38
C LEU A 15 -17.45 4.89 25.82
N LEU A 16 -17.98 3.75 25.38
CA LEU A 16 -17.19 2.67 24.79
C LEU A 16 -16.76 2.95 23.35
N SER A 17 -17.56 3.70 22.57
CA SER A 17 -17.20 4.05 21.19
C SER A 17 -16.12 5.15 21.10
N THR A 18 -16.10 6.08 22.05
CA THR A 18 -15.10 7.16 22.11
C THR A 18 -13.73 6.67 22.55
N THR A 19 -13.66 5.67 23.43
CA THR A 19 -12.39 5.10 23.89
C THR A 19 -11.74 4.22 22.83
N LEU A 20 -12.50 3.52 21.99
CA LEU A 20 -11.94 2.69 20.89
C LEU A 20 -11.29 3.56 19.81
N VAL A 21 -11.95 4.64 19.39
CA VAL A 21 -11.42 5.56 18.37
C VAL A 21 -10.19 6.31 18.89
N ALA A 22 -10.20 6.73 20.15
CA ALA A 22 -9.04 7.41 20.75
C ALA A 22 -7.82 6.47 20.91
N ASN A 23 -8.04 5.18 21.17
CA ASN A 23 -6.96 4.20 21.28
C ASN A 23 -6.33 3.87 19.92
N VAL A 24 -7.12 3.79 18.83
CA VAL A 24 -6.59 3.58 17.46
C VAL A 24 -5.75 4.78 17.04
N GLN A 25 -6.25 6.01 17.22
CA GLN A 25 -5.49 7.22 16.89
C GLN A 25 -4.22 7.39 17.73
N ALA A 26 -4.22 6.99 19.00
CA ALA A 26 -3.04 7.04 19.87
C ALA A 26 -1.99 5.98 19.48
N GLN A 27 -2.41 4.81 19.01
CA GLN A 27 -1.53 3.76 18.48
C GLN A 27 -0.86 4.23 17.19
N ASP A 28 -1.60 4.82 16.25
CA ASP A 28 -1.09 5.33 14.98
C ASP A 28 -0.10 6.49 15.18
N ALA A 29 -0.39 7.42 16.07
CA ALA A 29 0.51 8.54 16.38
C ALA A 29 1.83 8.07 17.03
N GLY A 30 1.78 7.07 17.89
CA GLY A 30 2.96 6.45 18.52
C GLY A 30 3.85 5.70 17.54
N PHE A 31 3.27 5.20 16.45
CA PHE A 31 3.99 4.51 15.37
C PHE A 31 4.82 5.50 14.54
N VAL A 32 4.22 6.58 14.02
CA VAL A 32 4.93 7.54 13.14
C VAL A 32 6.14 8.16 13.85
N SER A 33 6.06 8.39 15.17
CA SER A 33 7.18 8.93 15.94
C SER A 33 8.36 7.95 16.06
N ARG A 34 8.19 6.67 15.76
CA ARG A 34 9.22 5.63 15.82
C ARG A 34 9.90 5.35 14.49
N ILE A 35 9.35 5.88 13.37
CA ILE A 35 9.96 5.69 12.06
C ILE A 35 11.29 6.42 12.01
N ASP A 36 12.36 5.69 11.74
CA ASP A 36 13.68 6.26 11.51
C ASP A 36 13.82 6.67 10.04
N LEU A 37 13.95 7.97 9.80
CA LEU A 37 14.12 8.53 8.46
C LEU A 37 15.58 8.77 8.07
N LYS A 38 16.53 8.30 8.87
CA LYS A 38 17.95 8.51 8.61
C LYS A 38 18.43 7.66 7.44
N ALA A 39 19.31 8.24 6.63
CA ALA A 39 19.94 7.54 5.52
C ALA A 39 20.83 6.36 5.96
N ASN A 40 21.40 6.44 7.17
CA ASN A 40 22.27 5.42 7.76
C ASN A 40 21.56 4.47 8.73
N GLN A 41 20.22 4.36 8.65
CA GLN A 41 19.49 3.39 9.45
C GLN A 41 20.02 1.96 9.22
N THR A 42 20.04 1.15 10.28
CA THR A 42 20.48 -0.25 10.16
C THR A 42 19.52 -1.03 9.28
N PRO A 43 19.98 -1.57 8.14
CA PRO A 43 19.10 -2.34 7.26
C PRO A 43 18.68 -3.65 7.91
N ILE A 44 17.43 -4.04 7.72
CA ILE A 44 16.97 -5.40 8.02
C ILE A 44 17.49 -6.29 6.90
N ARG A 45 18.14 -7.39 7.27
CA ARG A 45 18.79 -8.31 6.34
C ARG A 45 18.27 -9.73 6.56
N THR A 46 18.44 -10.58 5.56
CA THR A 46 18.21 -12.01 5.65
C THR A 46 19.37 -12.79 5.03
N ASP A 47 19.47 -14.08 5.38
CA ASP A 47 20.46 -14.97 4.78
C ASP A 47 20.08 -15.35 3.35
N LYS A 48 21.08 -15.78 2.58
CA LYS A 48 20.88 -16.38 1.26
C LYS A 48 20.07 -17.66 1.38
N ASN A 49 19.13 -17.84 0.47
CA ASN A 49 18.35 -19.08 0.37
C ASN A 49 18.81 -19.89 -0.85
N ALA A 50 19.42 -21.05 -0.60
CA ALA A 50 19.95 -21.89 -1.66
C ALA A 50 18.88 -22.39 -2.63
N GLU A 51 17.67 -22.66 -2.15
CA GLU A 51 16.54 -23.07 -2.99
C GLU A 51 16.11 -21.96 -3.92
N ALA A 52 15.92 -20.72 -3.41
CA ALA A 52 15.57 -19.56 -4.23
C ALA A 52 16.62 -19.31 -5.31
N ILE A 53 17.90 -19.41 -4.96
CA ILE A 53 19.01 -19.22 -5.90
C ILE A 53 18.98 -20.30 -7.00
N ALA A 54 18.75 -21.56 -6.64
CA ALA A 54 18.68 -22.68 -7.59
C ALA A 54 17.49 -22.60 -8.55
N GLN A 55 16.43 -21.88 -8.17
CA GLN A 55 15.24 -21.65 -8.99
C GLN A 55 15.42 -20.54 -10.03
N ILE A 56 16.49 -19.72 -9.95
CA ILE A 56 16.74 -18.71 -10.97
C ILE A 56 17.03 -19.42 -12.31
N PRO A 57 16.25 -19.11 -13.38
CA PRO A 57 16.47 -19.80 -14.64
C PRO A 57 17.90 -19.56 -15.16
N ALA A 58 18.58 -20.64 -15.59
CA ALA A 58 19.96 -20.56 -16.05
C ALA A 58 20.18 -19.61 -17.24
N HIS A 59 19.14 -19.36 -18.03
CA HIS A 59 19.15 -18.42 -19.14
C HIS A 59 18.79 -16.99 -18.75
N PHE A 60 18.35 -16.74 -17.50
CA PHE A 60 17.95 -15.41 -17.05
C PHE A 60 19.18 -14.48 -16.98
N LYS A 61 19.06 -13.32 -17.58
CA LYS A 61 20.12 -12.29 -17.57
C LYS A 61 19.61 -11.09 -16.80
N PHE A 62 20.20 -10.88 -15.62
CA PHE A 62 19.94 -9.66 -14.86
C PHE A 62 20.37 -8.42 -15.63
N VAL A 63 19.58 -7.35 -15.51
CA VAL A 63 19.87 -6.04 -16.14
C VAL A 63 21.28 -5.56 -15.78
N THR A 64 21.69 -5.79 -14.56
CA THR A 64 23.07 -5.55 -14.11
C THR A 64 23.61 -6.87 -13.55
N PRO A 65 24.70 -7.44 -14.11
CA PRO A 65 25.27 -8.68 -13.61
C PRO A 65 25.56 -8.62 -12.10
N GLY A 66 25.13 -9.65 -11.36
CA GLY A 66 25.31 -9.76 -9.90
C GLY A 66 24.38 -8.87 -9.07
N LYS A 67 23.48 -8.11 -9.70
CA LYS A 67 22.53 -7.23 -9.00
C LYS A 67 21.10 -7.55 -9.39
N LEU A 68 20.20 -7.42 -8.42
CA LEU A 68 18.76 -7.38 -8.64
C LEU A 68 18.35 -5.92 -8.82
N THR A 69 17.96 -5.54 -10.03
CA THR A 69 17.53 -4.18 -10.36
C THR A 69 16.03 -4.07 -10.20
N ILE A 70 15.59 -3.33 -9.20
CA ILE A 70 14.17 -3.17 -8.84
C ILE A 70 13.73 -1.73 -9.03
N ALA A 71 12.64 -1.53 -9.80
CA ALA A 71 11.96 -0.25 -9.87
C ALA A 71 11.11 -0.03 -8.60
N VAL A 72 11.23 1.16 -8.01
CA VAL A 72 10.42 1.62 -6.87
C VAL A 72 9.86 3.01 -7.18
N SER A 73 8.85 3.44 -6.41
CA SER A 73 8.26 4.76 -6.62
C SER A 73 9.29 5.88 -6.51
N ALA A 74 9.34 6.75 -7.53
CA ALA A 74 10.09 7.99 -7.51
C ALA A 74 9.40 9.08 -6.69
N LEU A 75 8.08 8.92 -6.45
CA LEU A 75 7.30 9.85 -5.65
C LEU A 75 7.37 9.43 -4.18
N SER A 76 7.42 10.43 -3.30
CA SER A 76 7.31 10.17 -1.87
C SER A 76 5.91 9.65 -1.55
N SER A 77 5.84 8.39 -1.12
CA SER A 77 4.62 7.69 -0.74
C SER A 77 4.83 6.94 0.58
N PRO A 78 5.15 7.68 1.68
CA PRO A 78 5.44 7.04 2.95
C PRO A 78 4.20 6.29 3.48
N PRO A 79 4.40 5.12 4.11
CA PRO A 79 5.66 4.49 4.53
C PRO A 79 6.30 3.59 3.44
N LEU A 80 5.70 3.47 2.24
CA LEU A 80 6.10 2.51 1.20
C LEU A 80 7.44 2.89 0.55
N SER A 81 7.56 4.14 0.10
CA SER A 81 8.76 4.66 -0.56
C SER A 81 8.92 6.15 -0.27
N LEU A 82 10.09 6.56 0.15
CA LEU A 82 10.43 7.95 0.41
C LEU A 82 11.95 8.15 0.37
N LEU A 83 12.38 9.40 0.33
CA LEU A 83 13.79 9.74 0.53
C LEU A 83 14.08 9.91 2.02
N ALA A 84 15.25 9.45 2.45
CA ALA A 84 15.75 9.66 3.79
C ALA A 84 16.12 11.14 4.03
N ASP A 85 16.60 11.44 5.22
CA ASP A 85 17.01 12.79 5.65
C ASP A 85 18.12 13.43 4.80
N ASP A 86 18.87 12.62 4.05
CA ASP A 86 19.90 13.10 3.09
C ASP A 86 19.29 13.52 1.73
N ASN A 87 17.96 13.41 1.54
CA ASN A 87 17.24 13.66 0.29
C ASN A 87 17.77 12.88 -0.93
N LYS A 88 18.40 11.74 -0.70
CA LYS A 88 19.04 10.92 -1.74
C LYS A 88 18.80 9.43 -1.57
N THR A 89 18.93 8.91 -0.36
CA THR A 89 18.77 7.48 -0.07
C THR A 89 17.31 7.10 -0.07
N LEU A 90 16.94 6.12 -0.89
CA LEU A 90 15.59 5.54 -0.91
C LEU A 90 15.41 4.60 0.27
N ILE A 91 14.37 4.83 1.05
CA ILE A 91 13.95 4.03 2.19
C ILE A 91 12.43 3.75 2.10
N GLY A 92 11.91 2.90 2.95
CA GLY A 92 10.50 2.52 3.01
C GLY A 92 10.34 1.01 2.97
N SER A 93 9.11 0.54 3.20
CA SER A 93 8.81 -0.89 3.21
C SER A 93 9.10 -1.56 1.87
N ASP A 94 8.81 -0.91 0.75
CA ASP A 94 9.12 -1.43 -0.59
C ASP A 94 10.64 -1.61 -0.79
N ALA A 95 11.45 -0.65 -0.32
CA ALA A 95 12.92 -0.73 -0.39
C ALA A 95 13.47 -1.84 0.50
N ASP A 96 12.93 -2.01 1.71
CA ASP A 96 13.37 -3.04 2.64
C ASP A 96 12.93 -4.45 2.19
N ILE A 97 11.71 -4.63 1.65
CA ILE A 97 11.29 -5.89 1.02
C ILE A 97 12.19 -6.22 -0.20
N ALA A 98 12.49 -5.23 -1.04
CA ALA A 98 13.42 -5.41 -2.15
C ALA A 98 14.79 -5.92 -1.68
N ARG A 99 15.26 -5.43 -0.53
CA ARG A 99 16.52 -5.85 0.10
C ARG A 99 16.47 -7.30 0.56
N LEU A 100 15.40 -7.71 1.24
CA LEU A 100 15.23 -9.10 1.66
C LEU A 100 15.18 -10.07 0.47
N VAL A 101 14.53 -9.66 -0.62
CA VAL A 101 14.51 -10.46 -1.86
C VAL A 101 15.91 -10.59 -2.45
N ALA A 102 16.64 -9.49 -2.57
CA ALA A 102 18.02 -9.50 -3.10
C ALA A 102 18.96 -10.34 -2.23
N ASP A 103 18.89 -10.19 -0.90
CA ASP A 103 19.66 -10.99 0.05
C ASP A 103 19.35 -12.48 -0.12
N GLY A 104 18.07 -12.86 -0.11
CA GLY A 104 17.64 -14.25 -0.29
C GLY A 104 18.11 -14.88 -1.60
N LEU A 105 18.18 -14.08 -2.68
CA LEU A 105 18.72 -14.49 -3.99
C LEU A 105 20.25 -14.41 -4.08
N GLY A 106 20.93 -13.91 -3.05
CA GLY A 106 22.38 -13.75 -3.05
C GLY A 106 22.92 -12.67 -4.00
N LEU A 107 22.08 -11.67 -4.32
CA LEU A 107 22.37 -10.58 -5.23
C LEU A 107 22.56 -9.24 -4.49
N GLU A 108 23.31 -8.32 -5.09
CA GLU A 108 23.28 -6.93 -4.64
C GLU A 108 21.97 -6.25 -5.08
N LEU A 109 21.38 -5.42 -4.20
CA LEU A 109 20.21 -4.62 -4.55
C LEU A 109 20.60 -3.37 -5.32
N LYS A 110 19.91 -3.11 -6.44
CA LYS A 110 19.94 -1.84 -7.16
C LYS A 110 18.53 -1.28 -7.29
N LEU A 111 18.20 -0.25 -6.51
CA LEU A 111 16.93 0.46 -6.63
C LEU A 111 17.00 1.49 -7.76
N VAL A 112 15.91 1.58 -8.54
CA VAL A 112 15.76 2.54 -9.62
C VAL A 112 14.44 3.28 -9.43
N PRO A 113 14.48 4.60 -9.16
CA PRO A 113 13.25 5.39 -9.10
C PRO A 113 12.54 5.41 -10.45
N ALA A 114 11.24 5.18 -10.45
CA ALA A 114 10.39 5.23 -11.64
C ALA A 114 9.04 5.87 -11.33
N SER A 115 8.33 6.36 -12.35
CA SER A 115 6.95 6.81 -12.20
C SER A 115 5.97 5.64 -12.22
N TRP A 116 4.76 5.88 -11.70
CA TRP A 116 3.70 4.87 -11.76
C TRP A 116 3.34 4.50 -13.21
N GLU A 117 3.35 5.46 -14.10
CA GLU A 117 3.01 5.29 -15.51
C GLU A 117 4.09 4.50 -16.27
N ASP A 118 5.35 4.59 -15.84
CA ASP A 118 6.49 4.03 -16.55
C ASP A 118 6.85 2.59 -16.15
N TRP A 119 6.49 2.14 -14.95
CA TRP A 119 6.92 0.81 -14.48
C TRP A 119 6.48 -0.34 -15.41
N PRO A 120 5.25 -0.35 -16.01
CA PRO A 120 4.85 -1.46 -16.87
C PRO A 120 5.71 -1.57 -18.12
N LEU A 121 5.97 -0.42 -18.76
CA LEU A 121 6.83 -0.37 -19.94
C LEU A 121 8.30 -0.65 -19.60
N GLY A 122 8.76 -0.18 -18.44
CA GLY A 122 10.11 -0.42 -17.98
C GLY A 122 10.43 -1.90 -17.77
N ILE A 123 9.49 -2.68 -17.19
CA ILE A 123 9.63 -4.14 -17.07
C ILE A 123 9.63 -4.81 -18.46
N THR A 124 8.67 -4.49 -19.32
CA THR A 124 8.58 -5.13 -20.65
C THR A 124 9.75 -4.76 -21.55
N ALA A 125 10.34 -3.59 -21.38
CA ALA A 125 11.53 -3.15 -22.10
C ALA A 125 12.85 -3.62 -21.47
N GLY A 126 12.81 -4.39 -20.36
CA GLY A 126 14.01 -4.89 -19.68
C GLY A 126 14.86 -3.82 -19.01
N LYS A 127 14.27 -2.69 -18.59
CA LYS A 127 14.96 -1.66 -17.81
C LYS A 127 15.19 -2.08 -16.36
N TYR A 128 14.34 -2.98 -15.85
CA TYR A 128 14.35 -3.52 -14.50
C TYR A 128 14.14 -5.02 -14.55
N ASP A 129 14.70 -5.74 -13.57
CA ASP A 129 14.43 -7.18 -13.37
C ASP A 129 13.03 -7.37 -12.76
N ALA A 130 12.62 -6.45 -11.90
CA ALA A 130 11.34 -6.45 -11.22
C ALA A 130 10.90 -5.02 -10.82
N ALA A 131 9.66 -4.88 -10.35
CA ALA A 131 9.14 -3.66 -9.74
C ALA A 131 8.43 -3.95 -8.41
N ILE A 132 8.61 -3.06 -7.44
CA ILE A 132 7.88 -3.01 -6.17
C ILE A 132 7.27 -1.61 -6.04
N PHE A 133 5.96 -1.51 -6.19
CA PHE A 133 5.24 -0.24 -6.30
C PHE A 133 3.84 -0.31 -5.68
N ASN A 134 3.65 -1.12 -4.66
CA ASN A 134 2.28 -1.44 -4.22
C ASN A 134 1.39 -1.94 -5.37
N ILE A 135 1.94 -2.77 -6.26
CA ILE A 135 1.25 -3.23 -7.47
C ILE A 135 0.26 -4.32 -7.10
N THR A 136 -1.02 -3.98 -7.16
CA THR A 136 -2.13 -4.93 -6.95
C THR A 136 -2.16 -5.99 -8.03
N VAL A 137 -2.32 -7.26 -7.64
CA VAL A 137 -2.56 -8.37 -8.56
C VAL A 137 -3.96 -8.26 -9.14
N THR A 138 -4.07 -8.16 -10.46
CA THR A 138 -5.34 -8.10 -11.19
C THR A 138 -5.31 -9.04 -12.38
N LYS A 139 -6.48 -9.52 -12.82
CA LYS A 139 -6.61 -10.34 -14.04
C LYS A 139 -5.93 -9.68 -15.25
N LEU A 140 -6.20 -8.40 -15.46
CA LEU A 140 -5.65 -7.65 -16.59
C LEU A 140 -4.11 -7.57 -16.55
N ARG A 141 -3.53 -7.31 -15.36
CA ARG A 141 -2.08 -7.25 -15.20
C ARG A 141 -1.42 -8.60 -15.40
N LYS A 142 -2.08 -9.71 -15.01
CA LYS A 142 -1.60 -11.09 -15.21
C LYS A 142 -1.46 -11.49 -16.69
N GLU A 143 -2.03 -10.72 -17.60
CA GLU A 143 -1.80 -10.93 -19.05
C GLU A 143 -0.36 -10.60 -19.48
N LYS A 144 0.29 -9.67 -18.80
CA LYS A 144 1.62 -9.13 -19.16
C LYS A 144 2.72 -9.36 -18.13
N PHE A 145 2.35 -9.70 -16.90
CA PHE A 145 3.28 -9.78 -15.76
C PHE A 145 3.06 -11.05 -14.95
N ASP A 146 4.11 -11.48 -14.27
CA ASP A 146 4.06 -12.46 -13.19
C ASP A 146 4.31 -11.78 -11.85
N PHE A 147 3.75 -12.34 -10.80
CA PHE A 147 3.64 -11.74 -9.48
C PHE A 147 4.15 -12.68 -8.39
N ALA A 148 4.95 -12.19 -7.47
CA ALA A 148 5.27 -12.83 -6.20
C ALA A 148 4.73 -11.95 -5.08
N THR A 149 3.73 -12.42 -4.33
CA THR A 149 3.06 -11.61 -3.32
C THR A 149 3.98 -11.29 -2.15
N TYR A 150 3.89 -10.07 -1.61
CA TYR A 150 4.63 -9.70 -0.39
C TYR A 150 3.76 -9.05 0.69
N ARG A 151 2.52 -8.63 0.38
CA ARG A 151 1.64 -8.00 1.33
C ARG A 151 0.19 -8.05 0.82
N ILE A 152 -0.79 -7.91 1.68
CA ILE A 152 -2.13 -7.49 1.29
C ILE A 152 -2.19 -5.96 1.24
N ASP A 153 -3.06 -5.41 0.39
CA ASP A 153 -3.35 -3.98 0.35
C ASP A 153 -4.82 -3.78 0.74
N THR A 154 -5.03 -2.96 1.75
CA THR A 154 -6.35 -2.46 2.10
C THR A 154 -6.47 -1.02 1.62
N LEU A 155 -7.66 -0.64 1.17
CA LEU A 155 -7.94 0.70 0.70
C LEU A 155 -8.73 1.48 1.75
N GLY A 156 -8.52 2.80 1.81
CA GLY A 156 -9.22 3.66 2.73
C GLY A 156 -9.71 4.96 2.09
N PHE A 157 -10.86 5.42 2.54
CA PHE A 157 -11.33 6.79 2.30
C PHE A 157 -10.92 7.69 3.45
N TYR A 158 -10.15 8.72 3.15
CA TYR A 158 -9.65 9.70 4.10
C TYR A 158 -10.22 11.07 3.79
N VAL A 159 -10.74 11.74 4.81
CA VAL A 159 -11.29 13.09 4.73
C VAL A 159 -10.54 14.03 5.67
N LYS A 160 -10.72 15.32 5.50
CA LYS A 160 -10.24 16.32 6.49
C LYS A 160 -10.80 15.95 7.87
N SER A 161 -9.98 16.06 8.93
CA SER A 161 -10.38 15.68 10.30
C SER A 161 -11.66 16.39 10.77
N THR A 162 -11.89 17.65 10.32
CA THR A 162 -13.09 18.45 10.62
C THR A 162 -14.23 18.28 9.60
N SER A 163 -14.14 17.35 8.65
CA SER A 163 -15.19 17.08 7.66
C SER A 163 -16.48 16.60 8.32
N LYS A 164 -17.62 16.97 7.71
CA LYS A 164 -18.94 16.46 8.11
C LYS A 164 -19.22 15.05 7.58
N ILE A 165 -18.42 14.56 6.64
CA ILE A 165 -18.52 13.18 6.12
C ILE A 165 -18.05 12.25 7.23
N THR A 166 -18.95 11.39 7.71
CA THR A 166 -18.67 10.46 8.83
C THR A 166 -18.41 9.03 8.35
N SER A 167 -18.93 8.65 7.18
CA SER A 167 -18.72 7.32 6.61
C SER A 167 -18.78 7.36 5.08
N ILE A 168 -17.97 6.48 4.43
CA ILE A 168 -18.02 6.15 3.00
C ILE A 168 -17.85 4.64 2.89
N ASN A 169 -18.96 3.91 2.66
CA ASN A 169 -18.96 2.43 2.63
C ASN A 169 -19.64 1.84 1.38
N LYS A 170 -20.31 2.66 0.58
CA LYS A 170 -21.09 2.24 -0.59
C LYS A 170 -21.10 3.33 -1.66
N PRO A 171 -21.47 2.99 -2.90
CA PRO A 171 -21.43 3.92 -4.03
C PRO A 171 -22.14 5.25 -3.79
N GLU A 172 -23.29 5.23 -3.16
CA GLU A 172 -24.08 6.44 -2.92
C GLU A 172 -23.37 7.46 -2.02
N ASP A 173 -22.48 6.98 -1.15
CA ASP A 173 -21.74 7.84 -0.20
C ASP A 173 -20.70 8.73 -0.89
N VAL A 174 -20.29 8.40 -2.12
CA VAL A 174 -19.37 9.23 -2.93
C VAL A 174 -20.08 10.08 -3.98
N ALA A 175 -21.41 10.01 -4.05
CA ALA A 175 -22.18 10.75 -5.06
C ALA A 175 -21.95 12.26 -4.92
N GLY A 176 -21.48 12.90 -6.02
CA GLY A 176 -21.19 14.32 -6.08
C GLY A 176 -19.90 14.76 -5.38
N LEU A 177 -19.20 13.89 -4.68
CA LEU A 177 -17.96 14.23 -3.99
C LEU A 177 -16.78 14.42 -4.97
N LYS A 178 -15.86 15.30 -4.62
CA LYS A 178 -14.54 15.43 -5.23
C LYS A 178 -13.57 14.52 -4.51
N VAL A 179 -13.12 13.44 -5.18
CA VAL A 179 -12.29 12.41 -4.59
C VAL A 179 -10.94 12.34 -5.29
N ILE A 180 -9.86 12.57 -4.54
CA ILE A 180 -8.50 12.34 -5.04
C ILE A 180 -8.30 10.84 -5.20
N VAL A 181 -7.81 10.45 -6.37
CA VAL A 181 -7.46 9.07 -6.72
C VAL A 181 -6.30 9.07 -7.73
N GLY A 182 -5.44 8.05 -7.69
CA GLY A 182 -4.36 7.88 -8.66
C GLY A 182 -4.90 7.39 -10.00
N SER A 183 -4.45 7.98 -11.12
CA SER A 183 -4.81 7.53 -12.46
C SER A 183 -4.19 6.17 -12.78
N GLY A 184 -4.90 5.29 -13.52
CA GLY A 184 -4.45 3.95 -13.90
C GLY A 184 -4.34 2.97 -12.74
N THR A 185 -4.89 3.32 -11.57
CA THR A 185 -4.85 2.47 -10.38
C THR A 185 -6.09 1.59 -10.26
N ASN A 186 -5.98 0.57 -9.39
CA ASN A 186 -7.14 -0.23 -9.00
C ASN A 186 -8.20 0.62 -8.28
N GLN A 187 -7.78 1.58 -7.47
CA GLN A 187 -8.67 2.50 -6.74
C GLN A 187 -9.52 3.34 -7.70
N GLU A 188 -8.94 3.83 -8.78
CA GLU A 188 -9.68 4.52 -9.82
C GLU A 188 -10.76 3.61 -10.43
N ASN A 189 -10.40 2.38 -10.78
CA ASN A 189 -11.36 1.43 -11.37
C ASN A 189 -12.53 1.14 -10.42
N ILE A 190 -12.28 1.02 -9.12
CA ILE A 190 -13.31 0.86 -8.09
C ILE A 190 -14.19 2.11 -8.04
N LEU A 191 -13.60 3.28 -7.95
CA LEU A 191 -14.34 4.55 -7.86
C LEU A 191 -15.23 4.78 -9.10
N LEU A 192 -14.69 4.53 -10.30
CA LEU A 192 -15.45 4.61 -11.55
C LEU A 192 -16.52 3.50 -11.65
N GLY A 193 -16.29 2.35 -11.03
CA GLY A 193 -17.30 1.30 -10.88
C GLY A 193 -18.48 1.77 -10.03
N TRP A 194 -18.20 2.42 -8.91
CA TRP A 194 -19.20 3.05 -8.05
C TRP A 194 -19.95 4.17 -8.77
N ASP A 195 -19.24 4.98 -9.56
CA ASP A 195 -19.84 6.04 -10.36
C ASP A 195 -20.85 5.50 -11.39
N ARG A 196 -20.56 4.37 -12.04
CA ARG A 196 -21.51 3.72 -12.95
C ARG A 196 -22.80 3.27 -12.21
N GLN A 197 -22.69 2.79 -10.98
CA GLN A 197 -23.85 2.41 -10.16
C GLN A 197 -24.66 3.66 -9.76
N ASN A 198 -24.00 4.74 -9.36
CA ASN A 198 -24.65 6.00 -9.03
C ASN A 198 -25.41 6.57 -10.25
N ARG A 199 -24.78 6.53 -11.43
CA ARG A 199 -25.43 6.96 -12.70
C ARG A 199 -26.70 6.14 -12.98
N ALA A 200 -26.64 4.83 -12.83
CA ALA A 200 -27.81 3.95 -13.04
C ALA A 200 -28.93 4.24 -12.04
N SER A 201 -28.61 4.75 -10.85
CA SER A 201 -29.56 5.15 -9.80
C SER A 201 -29.97 6.62 -9.88
N GLY A 202 -29.56 7.37 -10.91
CA GLY A 202 -29.90 8.80 -11.07
C GLY A 202 -29.23 9.73 -10.05
N LEU A 203 -28.16 9.27 -9.37
CA LEU A 203 -27.41 10.06 -8.41
C LEU A 203 -26.34 10.93 -9.08
N PRO A 204 -25.92 12.01 -8.43
CA PRO A 204 -24.79 12.83 -8.90
C PRO A 204 -23.52 11.99 -9.06
N LEU A 205 -22.75 12.28 -10.12
CA LEU A 205 -21.51 11.55 -10.38
C LEU A 205 -20.41 12.00 -9.42
N VAL A 206 -19.54 11.08 -9.04
CA VAL A 206 -18.29 11.42 -8.36
C VAL A 206 -17.42 12.25 -9.29
N GLN A 207 -16.60 13.14 -8.73
CA GLN A 207 -15.64 13.95 -9.46
C GLN A 207 -14.22 13.49 -9.10
N PRO A 208 -13.61 12.57 -9.88
CA PRO A 208 -12.23 12.16 -9.65
C PRO A 208 -11.29 13.35 -9.82
N VAL A 209 -10.36 13.50 -8.87
CA VAL A 209 -9.32 14.52 -8.92
C VAL A 209 -7.97 13.83 -8.98
N TYR A 210 -7.29 13.99 -10.10
CA TYR A 210 -5.98 13.38 -10.31
C TYR A 210 -4.88 14.33 -9.90
N VAL A 211 -4.03 13.87 -9.00
CA VAL A 211 -2.85 14.63 -8.54
C VAL A 211 -1.64 13.72 -8.61
N THR A 212 -0.54 14.26 -9.08
CA THR A 212 0.74 13.57 -9.21
C THR A 212 1.72 13.94 -8.10
N ASP A 213 1.35 14.89 -7.25
CA ASP A 213 2.16 15.42 -6.16
C ASP A 213 1.46 15.24 -4.83
N ASP A 214 2.15 14.61 -3.87
CA ASP A 214 1.60 14.29 -2.55
C ASP A 214 1.33 15.54 -1.70
N ALA A 215 2.17 16.55 -1.79
CA ALA A 215 1.97 17.80 -1.05
C ALA A 215 0.74 18.55 -1.57
N ALA A 216 0.54 18.59 -2.90
CA ALA A 216 -0.66 19.16 -3.52
C ALA A 216 -1.93 18.40 -3.11
N ALA A 217 -1.88 17.05 -3.06
CA ALA A 217 -2.99 16.25 -2.57
C ALA A 217 -3.35 16.58 -1.12
N ASN A 218 -2.38 16.61 -0.24
CA ASN A 218 -2.56 16.94 1.17
C ASN A 218 -3.13 18.36 1.37
N LEU A 219 -2.59 19.33 0.66
CA LEU A 219 -3.07 20.72 0.73
C LEU A 219 -4.53 20.84 0.25
N SER A 220 -4.90 20.10 -0.81
CA SER A 220 -6.25 20.11 -1.36
C SER A 220 -7.28 19.55 -0.37
N ILE A 221 -6.95 18.47 0.36
CA ILE A 221 -7.81 17.92 1.41
C ILE A 221 -7.90 18.91 2.59
N GLN A 222 -6.77 19.41 3.07
CA GLN A 222 -6.72 20.31 4.22
C GLN A 222 -7.45 21.62 4.00
N SER A 223 -7.40 22.16 2.77
CA SER A 223 -8.12 23.40 2.39
C SER A 223 -9.62 23.16 2.12
N GLY A 224 -10.06 21.89 1.98
CA GLY A 224 -11.42 21.56 1.61
C GLY A 224 -11.74 21.77 0.12
N ARG A 225 -10.73 21.87 -0.74
CA ARG A 225 -10.92 21.91 -2.21
C ARG A 225 -11.40 20.59 -2.75
N VAL A 226 -11.08 19.50 -2.07
CA VAL A 226 -11.56 18.14 -2.31
C VAL A 226 -12.16 17.57 -1.03
N ASP A 227 -13.08 16.64 -1.19
CA ASP A 227 -13.84 16.07 -0.08
C ASP A 227 -13.13 14.87 0.56
N ALA A 228 -12.50 14.02 -0.26
CA ALA A 228 -11.84 12.81 0.19
C ALA A 228 -10.60 12.45 -0.65
N PHE A 229 -9.74 11.62 -0.07
CA PHE A 229 -8.71 10.83 -0.74
C PHE A 229 -9.14 9.36 -0.68
N PHE A 230 -9.00 8.63 -1.78
CA PHE A 230 -9.20 7.19 -1.85
C PHE A 230 -7.93 6.51 -2.38
N GLY A 231 -7.31 5.71 -1.53
CA GLY A 231 -6.02 5.08 -1.83
C GLY A 231 -5.59 4.03 -0.82
N PRO A 232 -4.34 3.57 -0.88
CA PRO A 232 -3.79 2.60 0.05
C PRO A 232 -3.94 3.06 1.50
N HIS A 233 -4.40 2.13 2.36
CA HIS A 233 -4.62 2.42 3.78
C HIS A 233 -3.32 2.83 4.48
N SER A 234 -2.22 2.12 4.23
CA SER A 234 -0.91 2.41 4.82
C SER A 234 -0.47 3.86 4.58
N ILE A 235 -0.66 4.39 3.36
CA ILE A 235 -0.34 5.79 3.03
C ILE A 235 -1.27 6.77 3.77
N GLY A 236 -2.56 6.50 3.75
CA GLY A 236 -3.55 7.36 4.40
C GLY A 236 -3.41 7.37 5.91
N ALA A 237 -3.18 6.23 6.54
CA ALA A 237 -2.95 6.07 7.97
C ALA A 237 -1.67 6.79 8.42
N TYR A 238 -0.57 6.61 7.69
CA TYR A 238 0.68 7.32 7.96
C TYR A 238 0.47 8.85 7.99
N LYS A 239 -0.20 9.40 6.96
CA LYS A 239 -0.49 10.84 6.88
C LYS A 239 -1.42 11.32 7.98
N ALA A 240 -2.45 10.55 8.30
CA ALA A 240 -3.36 10.87 9.38
C ALA A 240 -2.63 10.92 10.72
N ALA A 241 -1.80 9.93 11.02
CA ALA A 241 -1.00 9.86 12.23
C ALA A 241 0.05 10.98 12.32
N LEU A 242 0.74 11.27 11.20
CA LEU A 242 1.77 12.32 11.15
C LEU A 242 1.21 13.72 11.39
N THR A 243 0.04 14.03 10.83
CA THR A 243 -0.46 15.41 10.77
C THR A 243 -1.65 15.67 11.68
N GLY A 244 -2.44 14.66 12.04
CA GLY A 244 -3.74 14.80 12.72
C GLY A 244 -4.80 15.55 11.89
N LYS A 245 -4.51 15.86 10.62
CA LYS A 245 -5.36 16.73 9.78
C LYS A 245 -6.34 15.95 8.92
N THR A 246 -6.18 14.65 8.82
CA THR A 246 -7.09 13.74 8.10
C THR A 246 -7.52 12.59 9.00
N ARG A 247 -8.61 11.93 8.65
CA ARG A 247 -9.10 10.71 9.32
C ARG A 247 -9.74 9.78 8.31
N MET A 248 -9.67 8.49 8.58
CA MET A 248 -10.36 7.47 7.79
C MET A 248 -11.87 7.50 8.09
N VAL A 249 -12.69 7.36 7.06
CA VAL A 249 -14.16 7.30 7.16
C VAL A 249 -14.76 6.08 6.47
N GLY A 250 -13.95 5.24 5.87
CA GLY A 250 -14.42 4.00 5.25
C GLY A 250 -13.29 3.19 4.67
N LYS A 251 -13.53 1.89 4.52
CA LYS A 251 -12.63 0.97 3.82
C LYS A 251 -13.08 0.80 2.37
N GLY A 252 -12.15 0.52 1.50
CA GLY A 252 -12.46 0.08 0.15
C GLY A 252 -13.16 -1.29 0.15
N PRO A 253 -13.88 -1.63 -0.91
CA PRO A 253 -14.72 -2.83 -0.95
C PRO A 253 -13.92 -4.14 -1.05
N THR A 254 -12.63 -4.07 -1.34
CA THR A 254 -11.79 -5.26 -1.58
C THR A 254 -10.47 -5.15 -0.84
N VAL A 255 -9.99 -6.30 -0.38
CA VAL A 255 -8.60 -6.52 0.01
C VAL A 255 -7.92 -7.28 -1.13
N ALA A 256 -6.72 -6.87 -1.49
CA ALA A 256 -6.02 -7.47 -2.61
C ALA A 256 -4.56 -7.77 -2.26
N TYR A 257 -3.96 -8.74 -2.96
CA TYR A 257 -2.53 -8.93 -2.89
C TYR A 257 -1.80 -7.84 -3.66
N VAL A 258 -0.72 -7.33 -3.07
CA VAL A 258 0.33 -6.59 -3.77
C VAL A 258 1.56 -7.47 -3.90
N ALA A 259 2.30 -7.28 -4.99
CA ALA A 259 3.32 -8.22 -5.37
C ALA A 259 4.56 -7.56 -6.00
N VAL A 260 5.69 -8.20 -5.80
CA VAL A 260 6.86 -7.99 -6.65
C VAL A 260 6.47 -8.46 -8.05
N THR A 261 6.58 -7.56 -9.01
CA THR A 261 6.09 -7.76 -10.38
C THR A 261 7.25 -7.96 -11.33
N THR A 262 7.19 -9.00 -12.15
CA THR A 262 8.21 -9.34 -13.16
C THR A 262 7.59 -9.45 -14.54
N GLN A 263 8.42 -9.48 -15.57
CA GLN A 263 7.95 -9.76 -16.94
C GLN A 263 7.36 -11.17 -16.99
N LYS A 264 6.21 -11.30 -17.64
CA LYS A 264 5.52 -12.59 -17.78
C LYS A 264 6.40 -13.64 -18.43
N GLY A 265 6.44 -14.82 -17.82
CA GLY A 265 7.13 -15.98 -18.35
C GLY A 265 8.66 -15.94 -18.26
N ASN A 266 9.25 -14.92 -17.62
CA ASN A 266 10.70 -14.84 -17.44
C ASN A 266 11.25 -15.78 -16.35
N GLY A 267 10.36 -16.39 -15.55
CA GLY A 267 10.69 -17.37 -14.52
C GLY A 267 11.21 -16.78 -13.20
N LEU A 268 11.27 -15.44 -13.06
CA LEU A 268 11.85 -14.82 -11.86
C LEU A 268 10.86 -14.72 -10.69
N ALA A 269 9.56 -14.79 -10.93
CA ALA A 269 8.55 -14.68 -9.86
C ALA A 269 8.67 -15.82 -8.82
N GLN A 270 8.98 -17.05 -9.24
CA GLN A 270 9.11 -18.18 -8.33
C GLN A 270 10.29 -18.04 -7.37
N PRO A 271 11.55 -17.79 -7.81
CA PRO A 271 12.65 -17.58 -6.88
C PRO A 271 12.43 -16.37 -5.96
N ILE A 272 11.79 -15.31 -6.42
CA ILE A 272 11.40 -14.16 -5.58
C ILE A 272 10.41 -14.60 -4.50
N SER A 273 9.37 -15.35 -4.84
CA SER A 273 8.39 -15.87 -3.87
C SER A 273 9.06 -16.77 -2.83
N THR A 274 9.98 -17.63 -3.25
CA THR A 274 10.76 -18.48 -2.34
C THR A 274 11.65 -17.65 -1.40
N ALA A 275 12.29 -16.60 -1.89
CA ALA A 275 13.08 -15.68 -1.06
C ALA A 275 12.20 -14.92 -0.04
N ILE A 276 11.01 -14.47 -0.43
CA ILE A 276 10.06 -13.84 0.48
C ILE A 276 9.60 -14.84 1.55
N ASN A 277 9.27 -16.07 1.18
CA ASN A 277 8.87 -17.12 2.12
C ASN A 277 10.00 -17.42 3.12
N HIS A 278 11.25 -17.44 2.68
CA HIS A 278 12.39 -17.55 3.59
C HIS A 278 12.43 -16.41 4.60
N ALA A 279 12.25 -15.17 4.16
CA ALA A 279 12.20 -14.00 5.04
C ALA A 279 10.98 -14.02 6.00
N ILE A 280 9.85 -14.58 5.58
CA ILE A 280 8.68 -14.81 6.44
C ILE A 280 9.03 -15.79 7.55
N HIS A 281 9.63 -16.93 7.20
CA HIS A 281 9.95 -17.99 8.16
C HIS A 281 11.01 -17.59 9.18
N ASN A 282 12.01 -16.79 8.81
CA ASN A 282 13.05 -16.36 9.74
C ASN A 282 12.71 -15.05 10.48
N GLY A 283 11.54 -14.45 10.21
CA GLY A 283 11.02 -13.28 10.90
C GLY A 283 11.53 -11.93 10.38
N SER A 284 12.48 -11.87 9.44
CA SER A 284 12.98 -10.60 8.90
C SER A 284 11.91 -9.83 8.13
N TYR A 285 11.01 -10.53 7.45
CA TYR A 285 9.84 -9.94 6.79
C TYR A 285 8.92 -9.22 7.79
N ALA A 286 8.60 -9.86 8.91
CA ALA A 286 7.77 -9.26 9.95
C ALA A 286 8.43 -7.99 10.52
N GLN A 287 9.75 -8.01 10.76
CA GLN A 287 10.49 -6.85 11.23
C GLN A 287 10.40 -5.66 10.25
N VAL A 288 10.38 -5.91 8.93
CA VAL A 288 10.19 -4.86 7.93
C VAL A 288 8.82 -4.23 8.07
N LEU A 289 7.75 -5.03 8.07
CA LEU A 289 6.39 -4.48 8.15
C LEU A 289 6.13 -3.78 9.50
N ASP A 290 6.66 -4.34 10.60
CA ASP A 290 6.58 -3.71 11.93
C ASP A 290 7.31 -2.35 11.97
N ARG A 291 8.49 -2.25 11.32
CA ARG A 291 9.24 -0.99 11.20
C ARG A 291 8.41 0.11 10.54
N TRP A 292 7.66 -0.26 9.51
CA TRP A 292 6.92 0.68 8.67
C TRP A 292 5.43 0.79 9.01
N GLY A 293 4.94 0.05 10.06
CA GLY A 293 3.55 0.08 10.56
C GLY A 293 2.54 -0.54 9.63
N GLU A 294 2.96 -1.58 8.95
CA GLU A 294 2.13 -2.37 8.05
C GLU A 294 1.83 -3.76 8.62
N ASP A 295 1.77 -3.86 9.95
CA ASP A 295 1.56 -5.12 10.68
C ASP A 295 0.29 -5.85 10.27
N ASP A 296 -0.78 -5.10 10.03
CA ASP A 296 -2.09 -5.61 9.66
C ASP A 296 -2.19 -6.02 8.18
N GLU A 297 -1.16 -5.73 7.39
CA GLU A 297 -1.08 -6.08 5.97
C GLU A 297 -0.14 -7.26 5.69
N LYS A 298 0.39 -7.93 6.74
CA LYS A 298 1.24 -9.11 6.62
C LYS A 298 0.52 -10.28 5.95
N ILE A 299 1.28 -11.04 5.17
CA ILE A 299 0.86 -12.37 4.68
C ILE A 299 1.63 -13.47 5.39
N THR A 300 1.04 -14.64 5.47
CA THR A 300 1.68 -15.84 6.05
C THR A 300 2.51 -16.62 5.03
N GLN A 301 2.27 -16.38 3.75
CA GLN A 301 2.96 -17.06 2.64
C GLN A 301 2.93 -16.18 1.38
N SER A 302 4.07 -16.04 0.73
CA SER A 302 4.17 -15.53 -0.63
C SER A 302 3.72 -16.60 -1.62
N VAL A 303 2.90 -16.21 -2.58
CA VAL A 303 2.42 -17.08 -3.67
C VAL A 303 2.63 -16.42 -5.02
N VAL A 304 2.85 -17.26 -6.04
CA VAL A 304 3.02 -16.80 -7.42
C VAL A 304 1.66 -16.75 -8.12
N ASN A 305 1.35 -15.63 -8.75
CA ASN A 305 0.14 -15.42 -9.56
C ASN A 305 -1.16 -15.86 -8.87
N PRO A 306 -1.44 -15.42 -7.62
CA PRO A 306 -2.68 -15.78 -6.94
C PRO A 306 -3.90 -15.27 -7.70
N PRO A 307 -5.11 -15.69 -7.33
CA PRO A 307 -6.32 -14.99 -7.74
C PRO A 307 -6.20 -13.51 -7.43
N GLY A 308 -6.56 -12.67 -8.39
CA GLY A 308 -6.48 -11.23 -8.31
C GLY A 308 -7.83 -10.57 -8.55
N ILE A 309 -7.86 -9.25 -8.51
CA ILE A 309 -9.08 -8.51 -8.80
C ILE A 309 -9.52 -8.76 -10.24
N GLY A 310 -10.77 -9.19 -10.42
CA GLY A 310 -11.37 -9.47 -11.72
C GLY A 310 -11.15 -10.89 -12.27
N ASP A 311 -10.54 -11.80 -11.48
CA ASP A 311 -10.45 -13.23 -11.82
C ASP A 311 -11.78 -13.93 -11.67
#